data_6d07e1ddc31ab4f6691036773fa9087c
#
_entry.id   6d07e1ddc31ab4f6691036773fa9087c
#
_cell.length_a   1.000
_cell.length_b   1.000
_cell.length_c   1.000
_cell.angle_alpha   90.00
_cell.angle_beta   90.00
_cell.angle_gamma   90.00
#
_symmetry.space_group_name_H-M   'P 1'
#
loop_
_entity.id
_entity.type
_entity.pdbx_description
1 polymer ?
#
loop_
_entity_poly.entity_id
_entity_poly.type
_entity_poly.pdbx_seq_one_letter_code
_entity_poly.pdbx_strand_id
1 'polypeptide(L)'
;MSKVVGIVGSYRKAGIAIAAVEAVLEGAKELGATTNLIRLSESNLGYSNHSRKCAQAPGPERGKCPQLDDLESILREVESADSVVLASSISYGGVTAVFRKFMERLTGFYYWPWGQPLPQIRQEPTRKAVLVASSGMPGFFIPLFTDVRRTLRRTAMMLGAKPVSTLWLGRYGWRLDCRLLDKDLERAKNIGRSLA
;
A
#
# COMPACT_ATOMS: atom_id res chain seq x y z
N MET A 1 -2.12 8.53 20.47
CA MET A 1 -1.09 8.83 19.44
C MET A 1 -1.49 8.05 18.19
N SER A 2 -1.61 8.73 17.05
CA SER A 2 -1.92 8.04 15.79
C SER A 2 -0.71 7.23 15.31
N LYS A 3 -0.98 6.14 14.57
CA LYS A 3 0.04 5.30 13.95
C LYS A 3 -0.15 5.29 12.44
N VAL A 4 0.90 5.60 11.69
CA VAL A 4 0.90 5.63 10.21
C VAL A 4 1.91 4.63 9.68
N VAL A 5 1.47 3.69 8.84
CA VAL A 5 2.32 2.67 8.23
C VAL A 5 2.43 2.87 6.74
N GLY A 6 3.66 3.00 6.23
CA GLY A 6 3.97 3.06 4.81
C GLY A 6 4.34 1.69 4.25
N ILE A 7 3.72 1.29 3.14
CA ILE A 7 4.02 0.05 2.42
C ILE A 7 4.46 0.39 1.00
N VAL A 8 5.68 0.04 0.64
CA VAL A 8 6.27 0.40 -0.65
C VAL A 8 6.61 -0.83 -1.48
N GLY A 9 5.98 -0.91 -2.64
CA GLY A 9 6.31 -1.87 -3.70
C GLY A 9 7.23 -1.25 -4.74
N SER A 10 8.50 -1.13 -4.44
CA SER A 10 9.54 -0.65 -5.36
C SER A 10 10.79 -1.49 -5.21
N TYR A 11 11.45 -1.81 -6.33
CA TYR A 11 12.74 -2.53 -6.30
C TYR A 11 13.94 -1.62 -6.02
N ARG A 12 13.80 -0.32 -6.20
CA ARG A 12 14.88 0.65 -5.94
C ARG A 12 14.93 0.94 -4.45
N LYS A 13 16.12 0.78 -3.85
CA LYS A 13 16.37 1.10 -2.43
C LYS A 13 16.22 2.61 -2.13
N ALA A 14 16.60 3.45 -3.09
CA ALA A 14 16.37 4.88 -3.08
C ALA A 14 15.62 5.24 -4.38
N GLY A 15 14.32 5.48 -4.29
CA GLY A 15 13.47 5.78 -5.44
C GLY A 15 12.35 6.74 -5.07
N ILE A 16 11.76 7.37 -6.06
CA ILE A 16 10.72 8.40 -5.86
C ILE A 16 9.53 7.91 -5.03
N ALA A 17 9.10 6.65 -5.24
CA ALA A 17 7.99 6.09 -4.45
C ALA A 17 8.36 5.98 -2.96
N ILE A 18 9.61 5.58 -2.65
CA ILE A 18 10.11 5.50 -1.27
C ILE A 18 10.23 6.90 -0.68
N ALA A 19 10.92 7.82 -1.37
CA ALA A 19 11.10 9.19 -0.91
C ALA A 19 9.76 9.89 -0.63
N ALA A 20 8.74 9.63 -1.44
CA ALA A 20 7.40 10.17 -1.22
C ALA A 20 6.73 9.60 0.02
N VAL A 21 6.85 8.29 0.27
CA VAL A 21 6.31 7.69 1.50
C VAL A 21 7.06 8.20 2.72
N GLU A 22 8.39 8.26 2.67
CA GLU A 22 9.20 8.82 3.75
C GLU A 22 8.80 10.26 4.08
N ALA A 23 8.53 11.10 3.07
CA ALA A 23 8.04 12.46 3.27
C ALA A 23 6.63 12.51 3.89
N VAL A 24 5.72 11.62 3.51
CA VAL A 24 4.40 11.50 4.15
C VAL A 24 4.56 11.09 5.62
N LEU A 25 5.40 10.08 5.90
CA LEU A 25 5.65 9.61 7.26
C LEU A 25 6.34 10.67 8.12
N GLU A 26 7.28 11.43 7.55
CA GLU A 26 7.91 12.56 8.23
C GLU A 26 6.88 13.64 8.62
N GLY A 27 6.01 14.04 7.68
CA GLY A 27 4.94 14.99 7.97
C GLY A 27 3.99 14.53 9.07
N ALA A 28 3.66 13.23 9.13
CA ALA A 28 2.85 12.68 10.23
C ALA A 28 3.62 12.70 11.56
N LYS A 29 4.92 12.38 11.54
CA LYS A 29 5.79 12.39 12.71
C LYS A 29 5.98 13.80 13.29
N GLU A 30 6.02 14.83 12.44
CA GLU A 30 6.09 16.25 12.89
C GLU A 30 4.91 16.63 13.81
N LEU A 31 3.76 15.95 13.67
CA LEU A 31 2.57 16.14 14.52
C LEU A 31 2.37 15.04 15.57
N GLY A 32 3.43 14.29 15.89
CA GLY A 32 3.44 13.33 16.98
C GLY A 32 2.94 11.93 16.65
N ALA A 33 2.69 11.59 15.37
CA ALA A 33 2.34 10.22 15.01
C ALA A 33 3.54 9.26 15.11
N THR A 34 3.29 8.02 15.49
CA THR A 34 4.27 6.94 15.33
C THR A 34 4.24 6.45 13.87
N THR A 35 5.40 6.22 13.29
CA THR A 35 5.50 5.86 11.88
C THR A 35 6.36 4.61 11.67
N ASN A 36 5.98 3.77 10.70
CA ASN A 36 6.76 2.63 10.26
C ASN A 36 6.77 2.54 8.72
N LEU A 37 7.92 2.16 8.14
CA LEU A 37 8.09 1.97 6.70
C LEU A 37 8.40 0.51 6.39
N ILE A 38 7.54 -0.13 5.60
CA ILE A 38 7.68 -1.51 5.14
C ILE A 38 8.05 -1.50 3.66
N ARG A 39 9.22 -2.05 3.34
CA ARG A 39 9.69 -2.22 1.96
C ARG A 39 9.46 -3.65 1.51
N LEU A 40 8.46 -3.87 0.66
CA LEU A 40 8.10 -5.20 0.20
C LEU A 40 9.23 -5.93 -0.56
N SER A 41 10.15 -5.19 -1.15
CA SER A 41 11.33 -5.77 -1.83
C SER A 41 12.37 -6.35 -0.87
N GLU A 42 12.33 -5.96 0.40
CA GLU A 42 13.23 -6.43 1.46
C GLU A 42 12.54 -7.47 2.35
N SER A 43 11.23 -7.68 2.17
CA SER A 43 10.44 -8.64 2.94
C SER A 43 10.49 -10.03 2.30
N ASN A 44 10.62 -11.06 3.13
CA ASN A 44 10.52 -12.45 2.70
C ASN A 44 9.03 -12.83 2.53
N LEU A 45 8.47 -12.52 1.36
CA LEU A 45 7.10 -12.88 1.00
C LEU A 45 7.12 -13.97 -0.07
N GLY A 46 6.46 -15.10 0.18
CA GLY A 46 6.18 -16.11 -0.83
C GLY A 46 5.05 -15.70 -1.79
N TYR A 47 4.97 -16.33 -2.95
CA TYR A 47 3.81 -16.21 -3.83
C TYR A 47 2.57 -16.86 -3.22
N SER A 48 1.39 -16.39 -3.59
CA SER A 48 0.14 -17.04 -3.22
C SER A 48 0.06 -18.42 -3.88
N ASN A 49 -0.21 -19.47 -3.09
CA ASN A 49 -0.50 -20.82 -3.61
C ASN A 49 -2.00 -21.03 -3.88
N HIS A 50 -2.80 -19.97 -3.77
CA HIS A 50 -4.25 -19.97 -3.99
C HIS A 50 -5.03 -21.03 -3.20
N SER A 51 -4.50 -21.55 -2.09
CA SER A 51 -5.18 -22.57 -1.25
C SER A 51 -6.47 -22.06 -0.61
N ARG A 52 -6.66 -20.75 -0.52
CA ARG A 52 -7.80 -20.09 0.14
C ARG A 52 -8.10 -20.57 1.57
N LYS A 53 -7.19 -21.31 2.22
CA LYS A 53 -7.38 -21.81 3.59
C LYS A 53 -7.67 -20.68 4.58
N CYS A 54 -7.03 -19.49 4.39
CA CYS A 54 -7.28 -18.29 5.21
C CYS A 54 -8.66 -17.66 5.01
N ALA A 55 -9.44 -18.08 4.00
CA ALA A 55 -10.73 -17.49 3.68
C ALA A 55 -11.93 -18.42 3.99
N GLN A 56 -11.69 -19.60 4.59
CA GLN A 56 -12.73 -20.63 4.77
C GLN A 56 -13.58 -20.43 6.02
N ALA A 57 -13.00 -20.00 7.12
CA ALA A 57 -13.73 -19.80 8.37
C ALA A 57 -14.55 -18.50 8.33
N PRO A 58 -15.82 -18.48 8.78
CA PRO A 58 -16.61 -17.25 8.91
C PRO A 58 -16.08 -16.39 10.07
N GLY A 59 -16.57 -15.15 10.16
CA GLY A 59 -16.27 -14.22 11.24
C GLY A 59 -15.61 -12.93 10.77
N PRO A 60 -15.58 -11.92 11.64
CA PRO A 60 -15.06 -10.59 11.30
C PRO A 60 -13.53 -10.53 11.28
N GLU A 61 -12.84 -11.45 11.95
CA GLU A 61 -11.40 -11.47 12.03
C GLU A 61 -10.76 -11.93 10.72
N ARG A 62 -9.63 -11.36 10.39
CA ARG A 62 -8.83 -11.78 9.23
C ARG A 62 -8.37 -13.23 9.44
N GLY A 63 -8.56 -14.04 8.43
CA GLY A 63 -8.02 -15.41 8.43
C GLY A 63 -6.50 -15.42 8.23
N LYS A 64 -5.81 -16.24 9.01
CA LYS A 64 -4.35 -16.39 8.97
C LYS A 64 -3.92 -17.20 7.74
N CYS A 65 -2.88 -16.72 7.05
CA CYS A 65 -2.27 -17.47 5.96
C CYS A 65 -1.42 -18.61 6.53
N PRO A 66 -1.52 -19.84 5.98
CA PRO A 66 -0.71 -20.96 6.47
C PRO A 66 0.76 -20.92 6.04
N GLN A 67 1.13 -20.03 5.11
CA GLN A 67 2.54 -19.86 4.72
C GLN A 67 3.30 -19.07 5.79
N LEU A 68 4.45 -19.63 6.20
CA LEU A 68 5.33 -19.05 7.21
C LEU A 68 6.34 -18.12 6.55
N ASP A 69 5.98 -16.83 6.48
CA ASP A 69 6.80 -15.75 5.93
C ASP A 69 6.45 -14.42 6.63
N ASP A 70 6.97 -13.30 6.12
CA ASP A 70 6.79 -11.99 6.75
C ASP A 70 5.37 -11.41 6.65
N LEU A 71 4.42 -12.10 5.97
CA LEU A 71 3.08 -11.57 5.78
C LEU A 71 2.39 -11.24 7.10
N GLU A 72 2.44 -12.15 8.07
CA GLU A 72 1.74 -11.97 9.35
C GLU A 72 2.30 -10.80 10.17
N SER A 73 3.62 -10.56 10.12
CA SER A 73 4.23 -9.40 10.77
C SER A 73 3.82 -8.10 10.10
N ILE A 74 3.81 -8.06 8.77
CA ILE A 74 3.35 -6.90 7.98
C ILE A 74 1.88 -6.60 8.29
N LEU A 75 1.02 -7.61 8.32
CA LEU A 75 -0.40 -7.41 8.54
C LEU A 75 -0.71 -6.96 9.98
N ARG A 76 0.02 -7.44 10.98
CA ARG A 76 -0.09 -6.92 12.36
C ARG A 76 0.25 -5.43 12.44
N GLU A 77 1.29 -4.98 11.74
CA GLU A 77 1.63 -3.56 11.65
C GLU A 77 0.50 -2.74 11.03
N VAL A 78 -0.10 -3.24 9.94
CA VAL A 78 -1.25 -2.59 9.29
C VAL A 78 -2.48 -2.57 10.19
N GLU A 79 -2.78 -3.68 10.87
CA GLU A 79 -3.95 -3.81 11.75
C GLU A 79 -3.86 -2.90 12.98
N SER A 80 -2.66 -2.60 13.45
CA SER A 80 -2.42 -1.67 14.55
C SER A 80 -2.34 -0.19 14.11
N ALA A 81 -2.41 0.10 12.80
CA ALA A 81 -2.30 1.46 12.28
C ALA A 81 -3.67 2.14 12.12
N ASP A 82 -3.71 3.45 12.33
CA ASP A 82 -4.87 4.30 12.04
C ASP A 82 -4.90 4.72 10.57
N SER A 83 -3.73 4.78 9.94
CA SER A 83 -3.58 5.18 8.55
C SER A 83 -2.50 4.36 7.84
N VAL A 84 -2.72 4.08 6.54
CA VAL A 84 -1.76 3.39 5.68
C VAL A 84 -1.40 4.21 4.46
N VAL A 85 -0.13 4.18 4.06
CA VAL A 85 0.36 4.79 2.83
C VAL A 85 0.79 3.66 1.90
N LEU A 86 0.06 3.47 0.80
CA LEU A 86 0.35 2.43 -0.18
C LEU A 86 1.03 3.02 -1.40
N ALA A 87 2.25 2.58 -1.67
CA ALA A 87 3.05 3.13 -2.76
C ALA A 87 3.56 2.06 -3.71
N SER A 88 3.55 2.36 -5.00
CA SER A 88 4.19 1.56 -6.03
C SER A 88 4.82 2.43 -7.12
N SER A 89 5.97 2.03 -7.63
CA SER A 89 6.41 2.48 -8.94
C SER A 89 5.54 1.82 -10.01
N ILE A 90 5.35 2.51 -11.15
CA ILE A 90 4.61 1.94 -12.27
C ILE A 90 5.54 1.08 -13.12
N SER A 91 5.11 -0.14 -13.38
CA SER A 91 5.77 -1.11 -14.23
C SER A 91 4.75 -1.66 -15.23
N TYR A 92 5.02 -1.51 -16.53
CA TYR A 92 4.14 -2.00 -17.61
C TYR A 92 2.65 -1.64 -17.43
N GLY A 93 2.38 -0.39 -17.04
CA GLY A 93 1.00 0.11 -16.87
C GLY A 93 0.33 -0.28 -15.55
N GLY A 94 0.98 -1.04 -14.67
CA GLY A 94 0.44 -1.48 -13.39
C GLY A 94 1.39 -1.23 -12.21
N VAL A 95 1.04 -1.78 -11.06
CA VAL A 95 1.95 -1.84 -9.90
C VAL A 95 3.09 -2.82 -10.18
N THR A 96 4.18 -2.69 -9.43
CA THR A 96 5.31 -3.65 -9.52
C THR A 96 4.89 -5.07 -9.14
N ALA A 97 5.63 -6.08 -9.63
CA ALA A 97 5.36 -7.48 -9.30
C ALA A 97 5.44 -7.76 -7.79
N VAL A 98 6.36 -7.09 -7.07
CA VAL A 98 6.46 -7.24 -5.61
C VAL A 98 5.22 -6.69 -4.89
N PHE A 99 4.62 -5.60 -5.37
CA PHE A 99 3.37 -5.11 -4.82
C PHE A 99 2.20 -6.03 -5.18
N ARG A 100 2.16 -6.55 -6.40
CA ARG A 100 1.15 -7.53 -6.84
C ARG A 100 1.21 -8.80 -5.99
N LYS A 101 2.41 -9.32 -5.75
CA LYS A 101 2.64 -10.47 -4.87
C LYS A 101 2.06 -10.25 -3.47
N PHE A 102 2.31 -9.08 -2.86
CA PHE A 102 1.71 -8.72 -1.58
C PHE A 102 0.19 -8.69 -1.65
N MET A 103 -0.38 -8.03 -2.66
CA MET A 103 -1.84 -7.92 -2.82
C MET A 103 -2.52 -9.30 -2.92
N GLU A 104 -1.94 -10.24 -3.66
CA GLU A 104 -2.50 -11.59 -3.82
C GLU A 104 -2.51 -12.39 -2.51
N ARG A 105 -1.68 -12.03 -1.54
CA ARG A 105 -1.61 -12.66 -0.22
C ARG A 105 -2.67 -12.12 0.77
N LEU A 106 -3.48 -11.12 0.38
CA LEU A 106 -4.48 -10.50 1.25
C LEU A 106 -5.82 -11.24 1.26
N THR A 107 -5.92 -12.44 0.72
CA THR A 107 -7.17 -13.23 0.65
C THR A 107 -7.80 -13.45 2.03
N GLY A 108 -7.03 -13.48 3.11
CA GLY A 108 -7.54 -13.62 4.48
C GLY A 108 -8.49 -12.51 4.95
N PHE A 109 -8.47 -11.33 4.31
CA PHE A 109 -9.43 -10.24 4.58
C PHE A 109 -10.82 -10.49 4.01
N TYR A 110 -10.99 -11.58 3.26
CA TYR A 110 -12.28 -12.02 2.75
C TYR A 110 -12.73 -13.31 3.43
N TYR A 111 -14.04 -13.46 3.57
CA TYR A 111 -14.69 -14.73 3.73
C TYR A 111 -15.08 -15.25 2.35
N TRP A 112 -14.47 -16.36 1.94
CA TRP A 112 -14.68 -16.95 0.61
C TRP A 112 -14.55 -18.45 0.63
N PRO A 113 -15.51 -19.16 1.28
CA PRO A 113 -15.47 -20.61 1.35
C PRO A 113 -15.65 -21.26 -0.02
N TRP A 114 -15.21 -22.50 -0.12
CA TRP A 114 -15.43 -23.26 -1.35
C TRP A 114 -16.93 -23.35 -1.65
N GLY A 115 -17.29 -23.28 -2.95
CA GLY A 115 -18.68 -23.26 -3.40
C GLY A 115 -19.32 -21.86 -3.49
N GLN A 116 -18.73 -20.82 -2.90
CA GLN A 116 -19.21 -19.45 -3.10
C GLN A 116 -18.54 -18.78 -4.32
N PRO A 117 -19.35 -18.16 -5.21
CA PRO A 117 -18.83 -17.54 -6.43
C PRO A 117 -18.05 -16.25 -6.15
N LEU A 118 -18.41 -15.50 -5.12
CA LEU A 118 -17.82 -14.19 -4.82
C LEU A 118 -17.32 -14.09 -3.37
N PRO A 119 -16.17 -13.42 -3.13
CA PRO A 119 -15.71 -13.15 -1.78
C PRO A 119 -16.55 -12.07 -1.11
N GLN A 120 -16.70 -12.18 0.20
CA GLN A 120 -17.32 -11.19 1.07
C GLN A 120 -16.22 -10.50 1.91
N ILE A 121 -16.22 -9.16 1.95
CA ILE A 121 -15.33 -8.42 2.84
C ILE A 121 -15.73 -8.69 4.29
N ARG A 122 -14.74 -8.94 5.16
CA ARG A 122 -15.00 -9.26 6.57
C ARG A 122 -15.30 -8.03 7.42
N GLN A 123 -14.71 -6.89 7.08
CA GLN A 123 -14.82 -5.67 7.86
C GLN A 123 -14.96 -4.45 6.95
N GLU A 124 -15.80 -3.52 7.37
CA GLU A 124 -15.87 -2.20 6.73
C GLU A 124 -14.57 -1.41 6.97
N PRO A 125 -14.16 -0.59 5.99
CA PRO A 125 -12.92 0.18 6.11
C PRO A 125 -13.07 1.31 7.15
N THR A 126 -12.26 1.24 8.21
CA THR A 126 -12.20 2.21 9.30
C THR A 126 -10.95 3.08 9.26
N ARG A 127 -9.88 2.60 8.61
CA ARG A 127 -8.58 3.30 8.49
C ARG A 127 -8.60 4.30 7.34
N LYS A 128 -7.70 5.28 7.39
CA LYS A 128 -7.42 6.16 6.24
C LYS A 128 -6.33 5.54 5.35
N ALA A 129 -6.41 5.77 4.03
CA ALA A 129 -5.35 5.37 3.11
C ALA A 129 -4.87 6.54 2.24
N VAL A 130 -3.57 6.61 2.02
CA VAL A 130 -2.94 7.46 1.00
C VAL A 130 -2.37 6.58 -0.10
N LEU A 131 -2.68 6.91 -1.34
CA LEU A 131 -2.21 6.16 -2.51
C LEU A 131 -1.11 6.95 -3.23
N VAL A 132 0.05 6.32 -3.43
CA VAL A 132 1.21 6.94 -4.06
C VAL A 132 1.65 6.12 -5.27
N ALA A 133 1.83 6.77 -6.42
CA ALA A 133 2.44 6.13 -7.56
C ALA A 133 3.46 7.05 -8.24
N SER A 134 4.57 6.47 -8.70
CA SER A 134 5.62 7.20 -9.45
C SER A 134 5.82 6.62 -10.84
N SER A 135 6.01 7.52 -11.84
CA SER A 135 6.15 7.16 -13.25
C SER A 135 7.03 8.16 -14.01
N GLY A 136 7.49 7.75 -15.20
CA GLY A 136 8.06 8.64 -16.22
C GLY A 136 7.02 9.49 -16.94
N MET A 137 5.77 9.04 -17.05
CA MET A 137 4.69 9.82 -17.69
C MET A 137 4.26 11.00 -16.82
N PRO A 138 3.60 12.04 -17.39
CA PRO A 138 3.01 13.11 -16.58
C PRO A 138 1.98 12.57 -15.57
N GLY A 139 1.97 13.12 -14.34
CA GLY A 139 1.22 12.58 -13.21
C GLY A 139 -0.29 12.46 -13.44
N PHE A 140 -0.90 13.38 -14.19
CA PHE A 140 -2.34 13.36 -14.50
C PHE A 140 -2.75 12.21 -15.43
N PHE A 141 -1.82 11.66 -16.21
CA PHE A 141 -2.07 10.50 -17.05
C PHE A 141 -2.04 9.16 -16.27
N ILE A 142 -1.37 9.13 -15.11
CA ILE A 142 -1.23 7.90 -14.31
C ILE A 142 -2.59 7.22 -14.08
N PRO A 143 -3.61 7.88 -13.51
CA PRO A 143 -4.89 7.24 -13.24
C PRO A 143 -5.73 6.93 -14.49
N LEU A 144 -5.39 7.53 -15.65
CA LEU A 144 -6.13 7.36 -16.89
C LEU A 144 -5.59 6.20 -17.75
N PHE A 145 -4.25 6.05 -17.81
CA PHE A 145 -3.59 5.11 -18.71
C PHE A 145 -2.95 3.92 -17.99
N THR A 146 -3.18 3.78 -16.68
CA THR A 146 -2.65 2.66 -15.90
C THR A 146 -3.72 2.09 -14.96
N ASP A 147 -3.57 0.84 -14.57
CA ASP A 147 -4.43 0.19 -13.58
C ASP A 147 -4.00 0.46 -12.12
N VAL A 148 -2.92 1.23 -11.93
CA VAL A 148 -2.31 1.46 -10.62
C VAL A 148 -3.29 2.04 -9.60
N ARG A 149 -4.11 3.03 -10.01
CA ARG A 149 -5.14 3.63 -9.15
C ARG A 149 -6.13 2.57 -8.66
N ARG A 150 -6.62 1.74 -9.59
CA ARG A 150 -7.60 0.68 -9.28
C ARG A 150 -6.98 -0.36 -8.35
N THR A 151 -5.75 -0.75 -8.60
CA THR A 151 -5.03 -1.76 -7.81
C THR A 151 -4.73 -1.26 -6.41
N LEU A 152 -4.14 -0.07 -6.26
CA LEU A 152 -3.86 0.53 -4.94
C LEU A 152 -5.14 0.74 -4.13
N ARG A 153 -6.22 1.23 -4.76
CA ARG A 153 -7.52 1.40 -4.11
C ARG A 153 -8.09 0.07 -3.63
N ARG A 154 -8.06 -0.98 -4.45
CA ARG A 154 -8.52 -2.31 -4.06
C ARG A 154 -7.71 -2.84 -2.88
N THR A 155 -6.38 -2.69 -2.94
CA THR A 155 -5.50 -3.11 -1.84
C THR A 155 -5.83 -2.36 -0.55
N ALA A 156 -6.03 -1.04 -0.61
CA ALA A 156 -6.46 -0.25 0.54
C ALA A 156 -7.76 -0.77 1.15
N MET A 157 -8.78 -0.99 0.32
CA MET A 157 -10.07 -1.52 0.77
C MET A 157 -9.95 -2.91 1.39
N MET A 158 -9.12 -3.79 0.81
CA MET A 158 -8.82 -5.11 1.40
C MET A 158 -8.22 -4.99 2.79
N LEU A 159 -7.32 -4.02 2.99
CA LEU A 159 -6.70 -3.74 4.28
C LEU A 159 -7.61 -2.97 5.26
N GLY A 160 -8.89 -2.80 4.95
CA GLY A 160 -9.83 -2.06 5.78
C GLY A 160 -9.54 -0.56 5.82
N ALA A 161 -8.97 0.01 4.74
CA ALA A 161 -8.58 1.42 4.67
C ALA A 161 -9.24 2.14 3.48
N LYS A 162 -9.85 3.29 3.74
CA LYS A 162 -10.51 4.13 2.74
C LYS A 162 -9.54 5.17 2.19
N PRO A 163 -9.32 5.24 0.86
CA PRO A 163 -8.50 6.28 0.27
C PRO A 163 -9.02 7.68 0.54
N VAL A 164 -8.22 8.50 1.21
CA VAL A 164 -8.51 9.91 1.51
C VAL A 164 -7.65 10.88 0.71
N SER A 165 -6.48 10.43 0.22
CA SER A 165 -5.59 11.25 -0.59
C SER A 165 -4.84 10.41 -1.63
N THR A 166 -4.36 11.09 -2.68
CA THR A 166 -3.55 10.47 -3.74
C THR A 166 -2.38 11.37 -4.12
N LEU A 167 -1.23 10.77 -4.39
CA LEU A 167 -0.03 11.45 -4.83
C LEU A 167 0.50 10.77 -6.11
N TRP A 168 0.18 11.37 -7.27
CA TRP A 168 0.62 10.88 -8.56
C TRP A 168 1.86 11.64 -9.02
N LEU A 169 3.02 10.99 -8.92
CA LEU A 169 4.35 11.56 -9.18
C LEU A 169 4.80 11.22 -10.59
N GLY A 170 4.58 12.16 -11.50
CA GLY A 170 4.94 12.01 -12.92
C GLY A 170 6.26 12.68 -13.28
N ARG A 171 6.81 12.29 -14.46
CA ARG A 171 8.05 12.83 -15.06
C ARG A 171 9.34 12.52 -14.28
N TYR A 172 9.30 11.61 -13.32
CA TYR A 172 10.49 11.23 -12.56
C TYR A 172 11.34 10.14 -13.22
N GLY A 173 10.79 9.38 -14.16
CA GLY A 173 11.53 8.33 -14.87
C GLY A 173 12.64 8.84 -15.79
N TRP A 174 12.67 10.13 -16.09
CA TRP A 174 13.65 10.77 -16.97
C TRP A 174 14.82 11.42 -16.19
N ARG A 175 14.77 11.36 -14.88
CA ARG A 175 15.78 11.96 -14.01
C ARG A 175 16.68 10.87 -13.43
N LEU A 176 17.97 11.13 -13.39
CA LEU A 176 18.94 10.24 -12.75
C LEU A 176 18.92 10.38 -11.23
N ASP A 177 18.62 11.59 -10.73
CA ASP A 177 18.43 11.84 -9.31
C ASP A 177 17.07 11.33 -8.85
N CYS A 178 17.04 10.63 -7.73
CA CYS A 178 15.81 10.12 -7.11
C CYS A 178 15.24 11.11 -6.07
N ARG A 179 15.43 12.43 -6.29
CA ARG A 179 14.91 13.46 -5.38
C ARG A 179 13.53 13.92 -5.80
N LEU A 180 12.65 14.08 -4.82
CA LEU A 180 11.38 14.77 -5.03
C LEU A 180 11.63 16.24 -5.33
N LEU A 181 10.81 16.81 -6.21
CA LEU A 181 10.73 18.25 -6.37
C LEU A 181 10.15 18.86 -5.10
N ASP A 182 10.59 20.07 -4.72
CA ASP A 182 10.19 20.72 -3.47
C ASP A 182 8.66 20.80 -3.31
N LYS A 183 7.94 21.09 -4.39
CA LYS A 183 6.47 21.11 -4.40
C LYS A 183 5.84 19.75 -4.07
N ASP A 184 6.44 18.65 -4.54
CA ASP A 184 5.92 17.30 -4.32
C ASP A 184 6.32 16.80 -2.93
N LEU A 185 7.50 17.20 -2.45
CA LEU A 185 7.97 16.97 -1.09
C LEU A 185 7.03 17.65 -0.07
N GLU A 186 6.77 18.93 -0.25
CA GLU A 186 5.90 19.68 0.66
C GLU A 186 4.45 19.16 0.61
N ARG A 187 3.95 18.82 -0.58
CA ARG A 187 2.65 18.18 -0.73
C ARG A 187 2.58 16.84 0.02
N ALA A 188 3.63 16.01 -0.07
CA ALA A 188 3.70 14.74 0.64
C ALA A 188 3.69 14.96 2.16
N LYS A 189 4.48 15.91 2.69
CA LYS A 189 4.50 16.26 4.12
C LYS A 189 3.14 16.76 4.59
N ASN A 190 2.48 17.64 3.83
CA ASN A 190 1.14 18.15 4.17
C ASN A 190 0.09 17.03 4.23
N ILE A 191 0.14 16.06 3.32
CA ILE A 191 -0.68 14.85 3.39
C ILE A 191 -0.38 14.10 4.70
N GLY A 192 0.89 13.92 5.04
CA GLY A 192 1.30 13.27 6.29
C GLY A 192 0.74 13.95 7.53
N ARG A 193 0.86 15.28 7.62
CA ARG A 193 0.31 16.08 8.73
C ARG A 193 -1.19 15.88 8.90
N SER A 194 -1.93 15.64 7.83
CA SER A 194 -3.38 15.37 7.88
C SER A 194 -3.76 13.97 8.37
N LEU A 195 -2.79 13.08 8.55
CA LEU A 195 -2.98 11.71 9.05
C LEU A 195 -2.72 11.56 10.55
N ALA A 196 -2.08 12.55 11.14
CA ALA A 196 -1.71 12.56 12.57
C ALA A 196 -2.91 12.77 13.50
#